data_287814d33e428724e010a70e3ea8ef78
#
_entry.id   287814d33e428724e010a70e3ea8ef78
#
_cell.length_a   1.000
_cell.length_b   1.000
_cell.length_c   1.000
_cell.angle_alpha   90.00
_cell.angle_beta   90.00
_cell.angle_gamma   90.00
#
_symmetry.space_group_name_H-M   'P 1'
#
loop_
_entity.id
_entity.type
_entity.pdbx_description
1 polymer ?
#
loop_
_entity_poly.entity_id
_entity_poly.type
_entity_poly.pdbx_seq_one_letter_code
_entity_poly.pdbx_strand_id
1 'polypeptide(L)'
;MTEHAISFVGIWTVIIAAGVFFYVLLDGFDLGIGILHGFAPDAVDRDVMMDSIAPVWDGNETWLVFGGLALLAAFPLAFSIIMPAVYFPILVMLVALVFRGVAFEFRFEDPGRRAFWDRAFHYGSVVATFAQGLVLGAFIQGFQTDGRHFSGTSFDFLTPFSVMTGLALLFGYALLGAGWLIIKTEGALQDWARHKGRLCLLGVVIAIVIVHLWTPLMEQTVADRWFSWPNILFLSPVPIVTLAVAVWEWHALGGSADARPFAIAILLFLLSYLGIAISLWPMVVPYHFTLWEAASSPSTQAFLLVGTLFLLPVILMYSGWSYWVFRGKVRRDIGYH
;
A
#
# COMPACT_ATOMS: atom_id res chain seq x y z
N MET A 1 -12.55 -21.70 -28.12
CA MET A 1 -12.93 -21.42 -26.71
C MET A 1 -12.66 -19.94 -26.49
N THR A 2 -13.45 -19.19 -26.79
CA THR A 2 -14.75 -18.56 -26.61
C THR A 2 -14.58 -17.17 -26.06
N GLU A 3 -14.82 -16.23 -26.94
CA GLU A 3 -14.92 -14.78 -26.87
C GLU A 3 -15.91 -14.21 -25.84
N HIS A 4 -16.27 -14.91 -24.81
CA HIS A 4 -17.19 -14.43 -23.77
C HIS A 4 -16.49 -14.06 -22.47
N ALA A 5 -15.34 -13.49 -22.66
CA ALA A 5 -14.53 -13.20 -21.51
C ALA A 5 -14.23 -11.70 -21.39
N ILE A 6 -15.24 -10.89 -21.26
CA ILE A 6 -15.27 -10.15 -19.98
C ILE A 6 -15.47 -11.28 -18.98
N SER A 7 -14.43 -12.08 -18.86
CA SER A 7 -14.47 -13.27 -18.06
C SER A 7 -14.56 -12.80 -16.63
N PHE A 8 -15.30 -13.47 -15.80
CA PHE A 8 -15.27 -13.26 -14.36
C PHE A 8 -13.85 -13.09 -13.83
N VAL A 9 -12.86 -13.76 -14.45
CA VAL A 9 -11.42 -13.61 -14.17
C VAL A 9 -10.95 -12.15 -14.31
N GLY A 10 -11.29 -11.49 -15.43
CA GLY A 10 -10.94 -10.08 -15.64
C GLY A 10 -11.60 -9.15 -14.63
N ILE A 11 -12.90 -9.38 -14.33
CA ILE A 11 -13.64 -8.60 -13.34
C ILE A 11 -12.98 -8.76 -11.96
N TRP A 12 -12.71 -9.99 -11.53
CA TRP A 12 -12.07 -10.27 -10.23
C TRP A 12 -10.66 -9.71 -10.15
N THR A 13 -9.91 -9.75 -11.24
CA THR A 13 -8.58 -9.14 -11.31
C THR A 13 -8.65 -7.64 -11.02
N VAL A 14 -9.59 -6.92 -11.65
CA VAL A 14 -9.78 -5.49 -11.41
C VAL A 14 -10.26 -5.21 -9.99
N ILE A 15 -11.20 -5.99 -9.47
CA ILE A 15 -11.73 -5.83 -8.10
C ILE A 15 -10.61 -6.03 -7.07
N ILE A 16 -9.82 -7.09 -7.18
CA ILE A 16 -8.72 -7.37 -6.25
C ILE A 16 -7.62 -6.32 -6.39
N ALA A 17 -7.23 -5.97 -7.62
CA ALA A 17 -6.23 -4.94 -7.85
C ALA A 17 -6.67 -3.58 -7.26
N ALA A 18 -7.93 -3.19 -7.45
CA ALA A 18 -8.48 -1.98 -6.84
C ALA A 18 -8.51 -2.07 -5.31
N GLY A 19 -8.93 -3.22 -4.75
CA GLY A 19 -8.97 -3.44 -3.30
C GLY A 19 -7.58 -3.35 -2.65
N VAL A 20 -6.58 -3.98 -3.25
CA VAL A 20 -5.18 -3.88 -2.80
C VAL A 20 -4.67 -2.44 -2.94
N PHE A 21 -5.00 -1.75 -4.02
CA PHE A 21 -4.62 -0.35 -4.21
C PHE A 21 -5.26 0.57 -3.17
N PHE A 22 -6.55 0.38 -2.86
CA PHE A 22 -7.22 1.11 -1.76
C PHE A 22 -6.57 0.83 -0.41
N TYR A 23 -6.22 -0.42 -0.12
CA TYR A 23 -5.46 -0.75 1.09
C TYR A 23 -4.14 0.02 1.15
N VAL A 24 -3.34 -0.05 0.10
CA VAL A 24 -2.03 0.62 0.02
C VAL A 24 -2.15 2.14 0.17
N LEU A 25 -3.23 2.75 -0.32
CA LEU A 25 -3.43 4.19 -0.18
C LEU A 25 -3.98 4.58 1.19
N LEU A 26 -5.06 3.93 1.61
CA LEU A 26 -5.84 4.35 2.77
C LEU A 26 -5.13 3.97 4.08
N ASP A 27 -4.78 2.70 4.25
CA ASP A 27 -3.98 2.30 5.41
C ASP A 27 -2.52 2.78 5.28
N GLY A 28 -2.04 2.99 4.04
CA GLY A 28 -0.70 3.50 3.78
C GLY A 28 -0.47 4.90 4.34
N PHE A 29 -1.40 5.85 4.21
CA PHE A 29 -1.20 7.16 4.85
C PHE A 29 -1.35 7.08 6.37
N ASP A 30 -2.19 6.20 6.91
CA ASP A 30 -2.34 5.98 8.34
C ASP A 30 -1.03 5.44 8.95
N LEU A 31 -0.46 4.40 8.33
CA LEU A 31 0.85 3.86 8.70
C LEU A 31 1.95 4.91 8.52
N GLY A 32 1.86 5.74 7.47
CA GLY A 32 2.75 6.85 7.22
C GLY A 32 2.75 7.88 8.34
N ILE A 33 1.59 8.20 8.90
CA ILE A 33 1.47 9.04 10.09
C ILE A 33 2.13 8.37 11.30
N GLY A 34 1.92 7.06 11.50
CA GLY A 34 2.59 6.32 12.56
C GLY A 34 4.12 6.32 12.43
N ILE A 35 4.64 6.22 11.20
CA ILE A 35 6.08 6.36 10.93
C ILE A 35 6.56 7.77 11.30
N LEU A 36 5.84 8.81 10.88
CA LEU A 36 6.20 10.21 11.15
C LEU A 36 6.04 10.60 12.62
N HIS A 37 5.09 9.98 13.33
CA HIS A 37 4.78 10.23 14.74
C HIS A 37 6.00 10.11 15.66
N GLY A 38 6.89 9.14 15.39
CA GLY A 38 8.14 8.99 16.15
C GLY A 38 9.11 10.18 16.01
N PHE A 39 8.91 11.02 14.99
CA PHE A 39 9.73 12.19 14.69
C PHE A 39 9.00 13.52 14.93
N ALA A 40 7.79 13.48 15.51
CA ALA A 40 6.99 14.66 15.78
C ALA A 40 7.73 15.66 16.69
N PRO A 41 7.59 16.98 16.44
CA PRO A 41 8.31 18.02 17.19
C PRO A 41 8.05 17.99 18.71
N ASP A 42 6.79 17.79 19.11
CA ASP A 42 6.40 17.76 20.51
C ASP A 42 5.24 16.77 20.80
N ALA A 43 4.80 16.69 22.05
CA ALA A 43 3.75 15.77 22.48
C ALA A 43 2.36 16.19 22.00
N VAL A 44 2.10 17.50 21.84
CA VAL A 44 0.82 18.01 21.32
C VAL A 44 0.69 17.72 19.84
N ASP A 45 1.78 17.85 19.09
CA ASP A 45 1.80 17.48 17.68
C ASP A 45 1.54 15.98 17.49
N ARG A 46 2.02 15.10 18.39
CA ARG A 46 1.69 13.66 18.38
C ARG A 46 0.20 13.42 18.55
N ASP A 47 -0.48 14.19 19.42
CA ASP A 47 -1.91 14.07 19.62
C ASP A 47 -2.65 14.46 18.34
N VAL A 48 -2.34 15.61 17.75
CA VAL A 48 -2.92 16.07 16.49
C VAL A 48 -2.72 15.07 15.36
N MET A 49 -1.54 14.43 15.29
CA MET A 49 -1.26 13.41 14.28
C MET A 49 -2.16 12.18 14.44
N MET A 50 -2.34 11.67 15.66
CA MET A 50 -3.24 10.54 15.93
C MET A 50 -4.71 10.93 15.67
N ASP A 51 -5.16 12.08 16.18
CA ASP A 51 -6.51 12.58 16.00
C ASP A 51 -6.87 12.75 14.51
N SER A 52 -5.88 13.03 13.65
CA SER A 52 -6.10 13.21 12.22
C SER A 52 -6.56 11.95 11.49
N ILE A 53 -6.30 10.78 12.03
CA ILE A 53 -6.65 9.48 11.45
C ILE A 53 -7.62 8.67 12.33
N ALA A 54 -7.81 9.06 13.59
CA ALA A 54 -8.67 8.34 14.52
C ALA A 54 -10.07 7.97 13.96
N PRO A 55 -10.75 8.82 13.16
CA PRO A 55 -12.07 8.49 12.63
C PRO A 55 -12.07 7.51 11.46
N VAL A 56 -10.93 7.19 10.85
CA VAL A 56 -10.89 6.49 9.55
C VAL A 56 -9.99 5.23 9.52
N TRP A 57 -9.03 5.10 10.45
CA TRP A 57 -8.00 4.06 10.39
C TRP A 57 -8.56 2.63 10.38
N ASP A 58 -9.55 2.32 11.19
CA ASP A 58 -10.16 0.98 11.27
C ASP A 58 -10.87 0.62 9.95
N GLY A 59 -11.60 1.58 9.38
CA GLY A 59 -12.23 1.42 8.07
C GLY A 59 -11.22 1.24 6.93
N ASN A 60 -10.06 1.88 7.02
CA ASN A 60 -8.99 1.76 6.03
C ASN A 60 -8.32 0.37 6.08
N GLU A 61 -8.11 -0.19 7.29
CA GLU A 61 -7.53 -1.52 7.47
C GLU A 61 -8.44 -2.65 6.94
N THR A 62 -9.75 -2.42 6.82
CA THR A 62 -10.72 -3.38 6.27
C THR A 62 -10.37 -3.84 4.84
N TRP A 63 -9.72 -2.99 4.04
CA TRP A 63 -9.31 -3.35 2.68
C TRP A 63 -8.26 -4.46 2.62
N LEU A 64 -7.45 -4.63 3.69
CA LEU A 64 -6.51 -5.76 3.81
C LEU A 64 -7.27 -7.11 3.85
N VAL A 65 -8.30 -7.16 4.69
CA VAL A 65 -9.15 -8.36 4.83
C VAL A 65 -9.87 -8.66 3.52
N PHE A 66 -10.43 -7.63 2.88
CA PHE A 66 -11.08 -7.76 1.58
C PHE A 66 -10.13 -8.35 0.52
N GLY A 67 -8.91 -7.80 0.38
CA GLY A 67 -7.92 -8.26 -0.60
C GLY A 67 -7.53 -9.72 -0.39
N GLY A 68 -7.26 -10.13 0.86
CA GLY A 68 -6.90 -11.50 1.21
C GLY A 68 -8.02 -12.51 0.95
N LEU A 69 -9.25 -12.20 1.36
CA LEU A 69 -10.41 -13.05 1.13
C LEU A 69 -10.79 -13.15 -0.36
N ALA A 70 -10.74 -12.04 -1.08
CA ALA A 70 -11.02 -12.02 -2.51
C ALA A 70 -10.00 -12.84 -3.30
N LEU A 71 -8.70 -12.77 -2.93
CA LEU A 71 -7.66 -13.59 -3.55
C LEU A 71 -7.92 -15.08 -3.28
N LEU A 72 -8.22 -15.47 -2.05
CA LEU A 72 -8.56 -16.86 -1.69
C LEU A 72 -9.76 -17.39 -2.50
N ALA A 73 -10.78 -16.57 -2.65
CA ALA A 73 -12.03 -16.99 -3.24
C ALA A 73 -11.98 -17.02 -4.79
N ALA A 74 -11.40 -16.01 -5.42
CA ALA A 74 -11.32 -15.89 -6.87
C ALA A 74 -10.13 -16.62 -7.50
N PHE A 75 -8.98 -16.66 -6.79
CA PHE A 75 -7.73 -17.26 -7.26
C PHE A 75 -7.10 -18.20 -6.22
N PRO A 76 -7.78 -19.32 -5.86
CA PRO A 76 -7.35 -20.20 -4.77
C PRO A 76 -5.97 -20.81 -4.98
N LEU A 77 -5.57 -21.10 -6.21
CA LEU A 77 -4.22 -21.58 -6.50
C LEU A 77 -3.17 -20.53 -6.18
N ALA A 78 -3.39 -19.26 -6.56
CA ALA A 78 -2.48 -18.18 -6.23
C ALA A 78 -2.36 -18.01 -4.71
N PHE A 79 -3.48 -18.04 -4.00
CA PHE A 79 -3.49 -17.97 -2.54
C PHE A 79 -2.69 -19.11 -1.91
N SER A 80 -2.85 -20.36 -2.39
CA SER A 80 -2.16 -21.54 -1.85
C SER A 80 -0.63 -21.54 -2.10
N ILE A 81 -0.13 -20.75 -3.02
CA ILE A 81 1.30 -20.59 -3.30
C ILE A 81 1.85 -19.35 -2.59
N ILE A 82 1.18 -18.20 -2.74
CA ILE A 82 1.66 -16.92 -2.22
C ILE A 82 1.66 -16.93 -0.69
N MET A 83 0.56 -17.36 -0.05
CA MET A 83 0.43 -17.28 1.41
C MET A 83 1.49 -18.08 2.17
N PRO A 84 1.82 -19.33 1.81
CA PRO A 84 2.94 -20.03 2.45
C PRO A 84 4.29 -19.37 2.22
N ALA A 85 4.52 -18.79 1.03
CA ALA A 85 5.79 -18.13 0.69
C ALA A 85 6.05 -16.87 1.53
N VAL A 86 4.99 -16.12 1.86
CA VAL A 86 5.09 -14.87 2.63
C VAL A 86 4.42 -14.94 4.00
N TYR A 87 4.20 -16.16 4.50
CA TYR A 87 3.51 -16.40 5.78
C TYR A 87 4.14 -15.63 6.93
N PHE A 88 5.48 -15.68 7.05
CA PHE A 88 6.17 -15.07 8.17
C PHE A 88 6.07 -13.54 8.19
N PRO A 89 6.37 -12.80 7.09
CA PRO A 89 6.20 -11.35 7.09
C PRO A 89 4.73 -10.91 7.25
N ILE A 90 3.75 -11.68 6.74
CA ILE A 90 2.33 -11.39 6.98
C ILE A 90 2.00 -11.53 8.47
N LEU A 91 2.46 -12.59 9.13
CA LEU A 91 2.22 -12.77 10.57
C LEU A 91 2.83 -11.61 11.39
N VAL A 92 4.07 -11.22 11.08
CA VAL A 92 4.74 -10.08 11.72
C VAL A 92 3.95 -8.78 11.48
N MET A 93 3.48 -8.56 10.24
CA MET A 93 2.63 -7.43 9.89
C MET A 93 1.36 -7.38 10.75
N LEU A 94 0.62 -8.49 10.82
CA LEU A 94 -0.63 -8.56 11.60
C LEU A 94 -0.42 -8.30 13.08
N VAL A 95 0.64 -8.86 13.69
CA VAL A 95 0.99 -8.59 15.08
C VAL A 95 1.33 -7.10 15.29
N ALA A 96 2.07 -6.50 14.36
CA ALA A 96 2.42 -5.08 14.41
C ALA A 96 1.17 -4.18 14.28
N LEU A 97 0.22 -4.53 13.41
CA LEU A 97 -1.06 -3.83 13.27
C LEU A 97 -1.90 -3.93 14.55
N VAL A 98 -1.93 -5.09 15.23
CA VAL A 98 -2.59 -5.22 16.54
C VAL A 98 -1.98 -4.26 17.57
N PHE A 99 -0.64 -4.18 17.69
CA PHE A 99 0.00 -3.23 18.60
C PHE A 99 -0.32 -1.78 18.27
N ARG A 100 -0.35 -1.44 16.98
CA ARG A 100 -0.75 -0.12 16.49
C ARG A 100 -2.20 0.20 16.86
N GLY A 101 -3.13 -0.71 16.58
CA GLY A 101 -4.56 -0.54 16.87
C GLY A 101 -4.82 -0.37 18.36
N VAL A 102 -4.22 -1.24 19.19
CA VAL A 102 -4.34 -1.14 20.67
C VAL A 102 -3.80 0.21 21.18
N ALA A 103 -2.75 0.76 20.55
CA ALA A 103 -2.19 2.05 20.96
C ALA A 103 -3.18 3.21 20.82
N PHE A 104 -4.11 3.19 19.86
CA PHE A 104 -5.16 4.22 19.73
C PHE A 104 -6.03 4.29 20.96
N GLU A 105 -6.49 3.16 21.49
CA GLU A 105 -7.41 3.10 22.63
C GLU A 105 -6.68 3.37 23.95
N PHE A 106 -5.58 2.67 24.19
CA PHE A 106 -4.91 2.69 25.49
C PHE A 106 -4.07 3.94 25.76
N ARG A 107 -3.63 4.64 24.73
CA ARG A 107 -2.81 5.85 24.89
C ARG A 107 -3.52 6.97 25.64
N PHE A 108 -4.83 7.09 25.47
CA PHE A 108 -5.67 8.10 26.12
C PHE A 108 -6.17 7.64 27.48
N GLU A 109 -6.41 6.34 27.64
CA GLU A 109 -6.90 5.73 28.88
C GLU A 109 -5.81 5.54 29.95
N ASP A 110 -4.53 5.45 29.55
CA ASP A 110 -3.40 5.25 30.46
C ASP A 110 -2.33 6.35 30.31
N PRO A 111 -2.57 7.55 30.89
CA PRO A 111 -1.61 8.65 30.80
C PRO A 111 -0.24 8.33 31.38
N GLY A 112 -0.17 7.42 32.37
CA GLY A 112 1.07 6.99 33.01
C GLY A 112 2.00 6.21 32.08
N ARG A 113 1.46 5.57 31.04
CA ARG A 113 2.22 4.79 30.05
C ARG A 113 2.17 5.38 28.65
N ARG A 114 1.81 6.63 28.50
CA ARG A 114 1.68 7.31 27.21
C ARG A 114 2.92 7.13 26.31
N ALA A 115 4.13 7.26 26.86
CA ALA A 115 5.37 7.06 26.11
C ALA A 115 5.57 5.62 25.61
N PHE A 116 4.98 4.62 26.28
CA PHE A 116 4.96 3.24 25.77
C PHE A 116 4.02 3.10 24.58
N TRP A 117 2.82 3.67 24.67
CA TRP A 117 1.84 3.62 23.59
C TRP A 117 2.27 4.44 22.36
N ASP A 118 2.94 5.58 22.57
CA ASP A 118 3.59 6.34 21.48
C ASP A 118 4.57 5.47 20.70
N ARG A 119 5.40 4.68 21.41
CA ARG A 119 6.33 3.76 20.78
C ARG A 119 5.62 2.59 20.11
N ALA A 120 4.57 2.02 20.73
CA ALA A 120 3.78 0.94 20.14
C ALA A 120 3.13 1.38 18.83
N PHE A 121 2.58 2.58 18.76
CA PHE A 121 2.02 3.17 17.57
C PHE A 121 3.08 3.36 16.48
N HIS A 122 4.21 3.98 16.82
CA HIS A 122 5.30 4.23 15.88
C HIS A 122 5.93 2.93 15.35
N TYR A 123 6.42 2.08 16.24
CA TYR A 123 7.11 0.85 15.81
C TYR A 123 6.14 -0.18 15.21
N GLY A 124 4.89 -0.23 15.67
CA GLY A 124 3.85 -1.02 15.02
C GLY A 124 3.67 -0.62 13.56
N SER A 125 3.58 0.68 13.28
CA SER A 125 3.47 1.21 11.92
C SER A 125 4.73 0.96 11.07
N VAL A 126 5.92 1.15 11.65
CA VAL A 126 7.19 0.87 10.96
C VAL A 126 7.32 -0.61 10.59
N VAL A 127 7.08 -1.51 11.55
CA VAL A 127 7.21 -2.96 11.35
C VAL A 127 6.16 -3.47 10.37
N ALA A 128 4.90 -3.02 10.48
CA ALA A 128 3.85 -3.40 9.55
C ALA A 128 4.18 -2.96 8.12
N THR A 129 4.59 -1.71 7.92
CA THR A 129 4.98 -1.20 6.61
C THR A 129 6.19 -1.93 6.03
N PHE A 130 7.22 -2.16 6.83
CA PHE A 130 8.40 -2.88 6.39
C PHE A 130 8.07 -4.32 5.96
N ALA A 131 7.24 -5.02 6.74
CA ALA A 131 6.77 -6.35 6.42
C ALA A 131 5.94 -6.38 5.12
N GLN A 132 5.08 -5.40 4.88
CA GLN A 132 4.37 -5.25 3.60
C GLN A 132 5.34 -5.08 2.43
N GLY A 133 6.37 -4.29 2.60
CA GLY A 133 7.38 -4.11 1.58
C GLY A 133 8.21 -5.37 1.32
N LEU A 134 8.49 -6.20 2.35
CA LEU A 134 9.08 -7.53 2.18
C LEU A 134 8.17 -8.43 1.33
N VAL A 135 6.86 -8.44 1.60
CA VAL A 135 5.87 -9.19 0.82
C VAL A 135 5.86 -8.73 -0.64
N LEU A 136 5.84 -7.40 -0.86
CA LEU A 136 5.89 -6.82 -2.22
C LEU A 136 7.16 -7.22 -2.96
N GLY A 137 8.33 -7.15 -2.32
CA GLY A 137 9.59 -7.53 -2.92
C GLY A 137 9.68 -9.01 -3.26
N ALA A 138 9.21 -9.88 -2.36
CA ALA A 138 9.11 -11.31 -2.61
C ALA A 138 8.14 -11.62 -3.76
N PHE A 139 7.01 -10.92 -3.83
CA PHE A 139 6.04 -11.05 -4.91
C PHE A 139 6.63 -10.67 -6.27
N ILE A 140 7.37 -9.57 -6.37
CA ILE A 140 8.02 -9.13 -7.62
C ILE A 140 9.08 -10.14 -8.08
N GLN A 141 9.81 -10.75 -7.15
CA GLN A 141 10.82 -11.77 -7.46
C GLN A 141 10.22 -13.12 -7.87
N GLY A 142 8.96 -13.37 -7.55
CA GLY A 142 8.30 -14.65 -7.75
C GLY A 142 8.63 -15.67 -6.65
N PHE A 143 8.05 -16.85 -6.77
CA PHE A 143 8.09 -17.89 -5.76
C PHE A 143 8.54 -19.23 -6.37
N GLN A 144 9.27 -20.04 -5.61
CA GLN A 144 9.61 -21.38 -6.04
C GLN A 144 8.39 -22.31 -5.99
N THR A 145 8.14 -23.02 -7.10
CA THR A 145 7.00 -23.94 -7.19
C THR A 145 7.43 -25.30 -7.71
N ASP A 146 6.82 -26.36 -7.17
CA ASP A 146 6.85 -27.72 -7.72
C ASP A 146 5.42 -28.10 -8.13
N GLY A 147 5.19 -28.17 -9.44
CA GLY A 147 3.83 -28.28 -9.99
C GLY A 147 2.94 -27.13 -9.52
N ARG A 148 1.88 -27.43 -8.78
CA ARG A 148 0.90 -26.46 -8.29
C ARG A 148 1.07 -26.12 -6.78
N HIS A 149 2.25 -26.36 -6.23
CA HIS A 149 2.52 -26.16 -4.81
C HIS A 149 3.75 -25.27 -4.62
N PHE A 150 3.75 -24.49 -3.54
CA PHE A 150 4.95 -23.79 -3.09
C PHE A 150 5.99 -24.81 -2.63
N SER A 151 7.20 -24.72 -3.13
CA SER A 151 8.31 -25.65 -2.82
C SER A 151 9.50 -24.98 -2.14
N GLY A 152 9.43 -23.68 -1.88
CA GLY A 152 10.47 -22.91 -1.22
C GLY A 152 10.49 -23.09 0.30
N THR A 153 11.36 -22.33 0.95
CA THR A 153 11.49 -22.29 2.41
C THR A 153 10.72 -21.09 3.00
N SER A 154 10.47 -21.13 4.32
CA SER A 154 9.76 -20.06 5.04
C SER A 154 10.51 -18.73 5.08
N PHE A 155 11.77 -18.67 4.62
CA PHE A 155 12.60 -17.46 4.64
C PHE A 155 13.06 -16.99 3.26
N ASP A 156 12.61 -17.62 2.17
CA ASP A 156 12.96 -17.23 0.80
C ASP A 156 12.50 -15.80 0.44
N PHE A 157 11.52 -15.26 1.17
CA PHE A 157 11.11 -13.88 1.05
C PHE A 157 12.19 -12.87 1.49
N LEU A 158 13.17 -13.29 2.32
CA LEU A 158 14.16 -12.40 2.90
C LEU A 158 15.39 -12.29 1.97
N THR A 159 15.31 -11.42 1.00
CA THR A 159 16.35 -11.13 0.02
C THR A 159 16.81 -9.68 0.12
N PRO A 160 17.98 -9.31 -0.43
CA PRO A 160 18.38 -7.91 -0.50
C PRO A 160 17.36 -7.02 -1.23
N PHE A 161 16.70 -7.55 -2.27
CA PHE A 161 15.66 -6.82 -3.00
C PHE A 161 14.41 -6.59 -2.15
N SER A 162 13.90 -7.61 -1.46
CA SER A 162 12.73 -7.46 -0.59
C SER A 162 13.01 -6.54 0.62
N VAL A 163 14.21 -6.57 1.18
CA VAL A 163 14.62 -5.61 2.22
C VAL A 163 14.64 -4.19 1.67
N MET A 164 15.16 -3.99 0.46
CA MET A 164 15.14 -2.68 -0.20
C MET A 164 13.71 -2.20 -0.46
N THR A 165 12.80 -3.06 -0.93
CA THR A 165 11.40 -2.70 -1.11
C THR A 165 10.70 -2.42 0.22
N GLY A 166 11.08 -3.11 1.30
CA GLY A 166 10.65 -2.80 2.67
C GLY A 166 11.04 -1.38 3.10
N LEU A 167 12.28 -1.00 2.90
CA LEU A 167 12.77 0.35 3.16
C LEU A 167 12.10 1.39 2.26
N ALA A 168 11.92 1.07 0.97
CA ALA A 168 11.25 1.93 0.01
C ALA A 168 9.81 2.26 0.43
N LEU A 169 9.06 1.26 0.90
CA LEU A 169 7.67 1.44 1.31
C LEU A 169 7.54 2.33 2.55
N LEU A 170 8.52 2.30 3.48
CA LEU A 170 8.56 3.24 4.61
C LEU A 170 8.58 4.69 4.14
N PHE A 171 9.43 5.03 3.16
CA PHE A 171 9.45 6.38 2.58
C PHE A 171 8.15 6.69 1.84
N GLY A 172 7.60 5.72 1.11
CA GLY A 172 6.35 5.88 0.37
C GLY A 172 5.17 6.20 1.31
N TYR A 173 4.97 5.40 2.33
CA TYR A 173 3.87 5.62 3.27
C TYR A 173 4.08 6.89 4.11
N ALA A 174 5.31 7.18 4.52
CA ALA A 174 5.62 8.46 5.17
C ALA A 174 5.33 9.68 4.26
N LEU A 175 5.51 9.56 2.94
CA LEU A 175 5.13 10.60 1.97
C LEU A 175 3.60 10.79 1.93
N LEU A 176 2.84 9.69 1.87
CA LEU A 176 1.36 9.75 1.95
C LEU A 176 0.89 10.36 3.27
N GLY A 177 1.48 9.93 4.40
CA GLY A 177 1.18 10.49 5.73
C GLY A 177 1.50 11.97 5.84
N ALA A 178 2.63 12.42 5.27
CA ALA A 178 2.97 13.84 5.20
C ALA A 178 1.93 14.63 4.39
N GLY A 179 1.53 14.12 3.23
CA GLY A 179 0.46 14.71 2.41
C GLY A 179 -0.87 14.82 3.15
N TRP A 180 -1.25 13.78 3.91
CA TRP A 180 -2.45 13.81 4.74
C TRP A 180 -2.36 14.84 5.86
N LEU A 181 -1.23 14.93 6.57
CA LEU A 181 -1.02 15.94 7.61
C LEU A 181 -1.09 17.36 7.05
N ILE A 182 -0.62 17.62 5.84
CA ILE A 182 -0.74 18.93 5.19
C ILE A 182 -2.23 19.31 5.02
N ILE A 183 -3.10 18.35 4.69
CA ILE A 183 -4.55 18.58 4.59
C ILE A 183 -5.16 18.84 5.95
N LYS A 184 -4.74 18.10 6.98
CA LYS A 184 -5.40 18.04 8.29
C LYS A 184 -4.90 19.04 9.32
N THR A 185 -3.75 19.67 9.08
CA THR A 185 -3.11 20.55 10.07
C THR A 185 -2.84 21.95 9.52
N GLU A 186 -2.44 22.87 10.40
CA GLU A 186 -2.08 24.25 10.09
C GLU A 186 -0.79 24.65 10.83
N GLY A 187 -0.17 25.74 10.37
CA GLY A 187 0.99 26.35 11.04
C GLY A 187 2.22 25.44 11.07
N ALA A 188 2.93 25.42 12.20
CA ALA A 188 4.23 24.79 12.32
C ALA A 188 4.24 23.29 12.02
N LEU A 189 3.19 22.55 12.41
CA LEU A 189 3.10 21.11 12.12
C LEU A 189 2.88 20.87 10.61
N GLN A 190 2.10 21.68 9.94
CA GLN A 190 1.92 21.61 8.49
C GLN A 190 3.24 21.88 7.75
N ASP A 191 3.98 22.92 8.16
CA ASP A 191 5.29 23.25 7.57
C ASP A 191 6.32 22.14 7.80
N TRP A 192 6.29 21.55 8.99
CA TRP A 192 7.10 20.37 9.31
C TRP A 192 6.74 19.18 8.42
N ALA A 193 5.44 18.92 8.20
CA ALA A 193 4.98 17.85 7.32
C ALA A 193 5.42 18.07 5.86
N ARG A 194 5.39 19.32 5.35
CA ARG A 194 5.92 19.68 4.03
C ARG A 194 7.41 19.41 3.91
N HIS A 195 8.19 19.76 4.94
CA HIS A 195 9.62 19.47 4.96
C HIS A 195 9.92 17.97 4.98
N LYS A 196 9.22 17.20 5.85
CA LYS A 196 9.35 15.74 5.91
C LYS A 196 8.91 15.06 4.62
N GLY A 197 7.82 15.52 4.01
CA GLY A 197 7.35 15.03 2.71
C GLY A 197 8.43 15.14 1.62
N ARG A 198 9.18 16.24 1.54
CA ARG A 198 10.30 16.37 0.60
C ARG A 198 11.42 15.36 0.84
N LEU A 199 11.77 15.11 2.11
CA LEU A 199 12.78 14.09 2.44
C LEU A 199 12.29 12.69 2.07
N CYS A 200 11.03 12.38 2.35
CA CYS A 200 10.42 11.10 1.97
C CYS A 200 10.35 10.94 0.45
N LEU A 201 10.00 11.99 -0.29
CA LEU A 201 9.97 11.97 -1.76
C LEU A 201 11.35 11.65 -2.35
N LEU A 202 12.43 12.18 -1.80
CA LEU A 202 13.79 11.82 -2.24
C LEU A 202 14.03 10.30 -2.05
N GLY A 203 13.65 9.74 -0.89
CA GLY A 203 13.73 8.30 -0.65
C GLY A 203 12.91 7.49 -1.65
N VAL A 204 11.68 7.93 -1.95
CA VAL A 204 10.80 7.31 -2.95
C VAL A 204 11.42 7.34 -4.35
N VAL A 205 11.95 8.48 -4.78
CA VAL A 205 12.57 8.60 -6.11
C VAL A 205 13.80 7.68 -6.22
N ILE A 206 14.66 7.66 -5.20
CA ILE A 206 15.81 6.74 -5.17
C ILE A 206 15.34 5.29 -5.27
N ALA A 207 14.32 4.91 -4.50
CA ALA A 207 13.77 3.57 -4.51
C ALA A 207 13.16 3.20 -5.88
N ILE A 208 12.41 4.11 -6.51
CA ILE A 208 11.85 3.92 -7.86
C ILE A 208 12.99 3.65 -8.86
N VAL A 209 14.06 4.44 -8.84
CA VAL A 209 15.21 4.24 -9.73
C VAL A 209 15.85 2.87 -9.49
N ILE A 210 16.09 2.51 -8.22
CA ILE A 210 16.69 1.21 -7.87
C ILE A 210 15.80 0.06 -8.36
N VAL A 211 14.49 0.09 -8.11
CA VAL A 211 13.56 -0.97 -8.54
C VAL A 211 13.56 -1.09 -10.07
N HIS A 212 13.47 0.03 -10.80
CA HIS A 212 13.45 0.02 -12.27
C HIS A 212 14.74 -0.52 -12.90
N LEU A 213 15.88 -0.31 -12.25
CA LEU A 213 17.16 -0.84 -12.72
C LEU A 213 17.37 -2.31 -12.29
N TRP A 214 16.94 -2.66 -11.08
CA TRP A 214 17.21 -3.98 -10.51
C TRP A 214 16.28 -5.06 -11.05
N THR A 215 14.98 -4.78 -11.19
CA THR A 215 13.99 -5.79 -11.62
C THR A 215 14.31 -6.40 -13.00
N PRO A 216 14.64 -5.64 -14.06
CA PRO A 216 15.03 -6.23 -15.34
C PRO A 216 16.34 -7.03 -15.31
N LEU A 217 17.23 -6.73 -14.35
CA LEU A 217 18.47 -7.49 -14.17
C LEU A 217 18.26 -8.84 -13.48
N MET A 218 17.17 -8.96 -12.69
CA MET A 218 16.80 -10.22 -12.04
C MET A 218 15.96 -11.12 -12.95
N GLU A 219 15.05 -10.50 -13.73
CA GLU A 219 13.99 -11.20 -14.45
C GLU A 219 13.98 -10.83 -15.93
N GLN A 220 14.45 -11.78 -16.75
CA GLN A 220 14.54 -11.62 -18.21
C GLN A 220 13.19 -11.33 -18.87
N THR A 221 12.11 -11.94 -18.35
CA THR A 221 10.74 -11.70 -18.86
C THR A 221 10.30 -10.25 -18.70
N VAL A 222 10.72 -9.59 -17.63
CA VAL A 222 10.47 -8.16 -17.39
C VAL A 222 11.36 -7.33 -18.34
N ALA A 223 12.64 -7.70 -18.47
CA ALA A 223 13.54 -7.01 -19.40
C ALA A 223 13.01 -7.07 -20.85
N ASP A 224 12.60 -8.25 -21.32
CA ASP A 224 12.06 -8.44 -22.67
C ASP A 224 10.75 -7.66 -22.87
N ARG A 225 9.91 -7.55 -21.85
CA ARG A 225 8.69 -6.78 -21.92
C ARG A 225 8.94 -5.27 -22.08
N TRP A 226 9.84 -4.72 -21.28
CA TRP A 226 10.07 -3.27 -21.25
C TRP A 226 11.02 -2.77 -22.32
N PHE A 227 12.03 -3.56 -22.71
CA PHE A 227 13.12 -3.11 -23.57
C PHE A 227 13.09 -3.70 -24.99
N SER A 228 12.17 -4.65 -25.31
CA SER A 228 12.01 -5.13 -26.67
C SER A 228 11.35 -4.09 -27.57
N TRP A 229 11.64 -4.15 -28.86
CA TRP A 229 10.95 -3.36 -29.87
C TRP A 229 9.65 -4.06 -30.29
N PRO A 230 8.48 -3.40 -30.41
CA PRO A 230 8.22 -1.95 -30.23
C PRO A 230 7.82 -1.54 -28.80
N ASN A 231 7.80 -2.46 -27.84
CA ASN A 231 7.28 -2.24 -26.48
C ASN A 231 7.96 -1.05 -25.78
N ILE A 232 9.25 -0.87 -26.01
CA ILE A 232 10.01 0.24 -25.40
C ILE A 232 9.39 1.61 -25.71
N LEU A 233 8.80 1.81 -26.90
CA LEU A 233 8.12 3.06 -27.24
C LEU A 233 6.79 3.23 -26.48
N PHE A 234 6.03 2.15 -26.33
CA PHE A 234 4.73 2.20 -25.68
C PHE A 234 4.81 2.24 -24.16
N LEU A 235 5.86 1.67 -23.58
CA LEU A 235 6.01 1.58 -22.12
C LEU A 235 6.92 2.65 -21.53
N SER A 236 7.86 3.21 -22.31
CA SER A 236 8.74 4.30 -21.82
C SER A 236 8.02 5.54 -21.29
N PRO A 237 6.79 5.91 -21.73
CA PRO A 237 6.05 7.00 -21.08
C PRO A 237 5.79 6.78 -19.59
N VAL A 238 5.65 5.53 -19.12
CA VAL A 238 5.35 5.24 -17.70
C VAL A 238 6.46 5.77 -16.76
N PRO A 239 7.73 5.37 -16.88
CA PRO A 239 8.79 5.91 -16.02
C PRO A 239 9.03 7.41 -16.24
N ILE A 240 8.89 7.93 -17.47
CA ILE A 240 9.05 9.36 -17.76
C ILE A 240 7.98 10.18 -17.03
N VAL A 241 6.70 9.78 -17.13
CA VAL A 241 5.59 10.45 -16.44
C VAL A 241 5.75 10.31 -14.93
N THR A 242 6.20 9.16 -14.43
CA THR A 242 6.45 8.95 -12.99
C THR A 242 7.50 9.96 -12.46
N LEU A 243 8.60 10.16 -13.19
CA LEU A 243 9.60 11.16 -12.81
C LEU A 243 9.06 12.59 -12.92
N ALA A 244 8.29 12.91 -13.95
CA ALA A 244 7.64 14.22 -14.07
C ALA A 244 6.67 14.50 -12.91
N VAL A 245 5.88 13.49 -12.50
CA VAL A 245 4.98 13.57 -11.34
C VAL A 245 5.79 13.74 -10.04
N ALA A 246 6.93 13.08 -9.89
CA ALA A 246 7.79 13.27 -8.71
C ALA A 246 8.36 14.71 -8.64
N VAL A 247 8.76 15.28 -9.78
CA VAL A 247 9.17 16.70 -9.85
C VAL A 247 8.01 17.63 -9.51
N TRP A 248 6.80 17.32 -10.00
CA TRP A 248 5.60 18.08 -9.66
C TRP A 248 5.28 18.01 -8.16
N GLU A 249 5.41 16.82 -7.53
CA GLU A 249 5.24 16.65 -6.09
C GLU A 249 6.24 17.48 -5.28
N TRP A 250 7.51 17.53 -5.71
CA TRP A 250 8.52 18.37 -5.07
C TRP A 250 8.10 19.85 -5.03
N HIS A 251 7.54 20.36 -6.12
CA HIS A 251 7.02 21.73 -6.19
C HIS A 251 5.74 21.90 -5.37
N ALA A 252 4.85 20.93 -5.38
CA ALA A 252 3.61 20.98 -4.61
C ALA A 252 3.86 21.01 -3.09
N LEU A 253 4.84 20.23 -2.62
CA LEU A 253 5.30 20.24 -1.21
C LEU A 253 5.90 21.60 -0.78
N GLY A 254 6.34 22.43 -1.71
CA GLY A 254 6.82 23.80 -1.45
C GLY A 254 5.75 24.87 -1.63
N GLY A 255 4.59 24.52 -2.15
CA GLY A 255 3.49 25.43 -2.42
C GLY A 255 2.60 25.68 -1.21
N SER A 256 1.54 26.47 -1.41
CA SER A 256 0.54 26.82 -0.38
C SER A 256 -0.74 25.98 -0.43
N ALA A 257 -0.94 25.18 -1.48
CA ALA A 257 -2.16 24.39 -1.62
C ALA A 257 -2.08 23.12 -0.74
N ASP A 258 -3.11 22.87 0.06
CA ASP A 258 -3.11 21.80 1.06
C ASP A 258 -3.36 20.41 0.47
N ALA A 259 -4.31 20.29 -0.48
CA ALA A 259 -4.70 19.00 -1.04
C ALA A 259 -3.77 18.48 -2.16
N ARG A 260 -3.00 19.38 -2.79
CA ARG A 260 -2.16 19.00 -3.94
C ARG A 260 -1.10 17.94 -3.63
N PRO A 261 -0.30 18.05 -2.56
CA PRO A 261 0.73 17.07 -2.27
C PRO A 261 0.15 15.66 -2.09
N PHE A 262 -0.94 15.53 -1.38
CA PHE A 262 -1.57 14.22 -1.17
C PHE A 262 -2.11 13.63 -2.49
N ALA A 263 -2.77 14.45 -3.32
CA ALA A 263 -3.30 13.99 -4.61
C ALA A 263 -2.19 13.56 -5.58
N ILE A 264 -1.07 14.28 -5.61
CA ILE A 264 0.07 13.94 -6.47
C ILE A 264 0.80 12.70 -5.94
N ALA A 265 0.94 12.56 -4.62
CA ALA A 265 1.48 11.34 -4.00
C ALA A 265 0.63 10.11 -4.37
N ILE A 266 -0.71 10.20 -4.32
CA ILE A 266 -1.62 9.14 -4.80
C ILE A 266 -1.34 8.80 -6.28
N LEU A 267 -1.18 9.81 -7.13
CA LEU A 267 -0.86 9.59 -8.55
C LEU A 267 0.49 8.89 -8.72
N LEU A 268 1.49 9.24 -7.92
CA LEU A 268 2.80 8.59 -7.92
C LEU A 268 2.70 7.10 -7.53
N PHE A 269 1.90 6.80 -6.51
CA PHE A 269 1.60 5.42 -6.13
C PHE A 269 0.86 4.66 -7.22
N LEU A 270 -0.14 5.28 -7.87
CA LEU A 270 -0.88 4.67 -8.97
C LEU A 270 0.04 4.33 -10.15
N LEU A 271 0.93 5.23 -10.54
CA LEU A 271 1.89 4.99 -11.63
C LEU A 271 2.86 3.86 -11.28
N SER A 272 3.37 3.82 -10.04
CA SER A 272 4.22 2.73 -9.56
C SER A 272 3.48 1.39 -9.55
N TYR A 273 2.24 1.38 -9.08
CA TYR A 273 1.37 0.20 -9.07
C TYR A 273 1.07 -0.32 -10.49
N LEU A 274 0.76 0.58 -11.41
CA LEU A 274 0.56 0.25 -12.82
C LEU A 274 1.83 -0.29 -13.46
N GLY A 275 3.00 0.26 -13.12
CA GLY A 275 4.29 -0.26 -13.57
C GLY A 275 4.51 -1.72 -13.16
N ILE A 276 4.20 -2.07 -11.90
CA ILE A 276 4.25 -3.46 -11.41
C ILE A 276 3.22 -4.33 -12.15
N ALA A 277 1.98 -3.86 -12.28
CA ALA A 277 0.92 -4.60 -12.97
C ALA A 277 1.30 -4.89 -14.43
N ILE A 278 1.85 -3.92 -15.16
CA ILE A 278 2.36 -4.09 -16.52
C ILE A 278 3.49 -5.12 -16.55
N SER A 279 4.42 -5.04 -15.61
CA SER A 279 5.59 -5.94 -15.56
C SER A 279 5.19 -7.40 -15.35
N LEU A 280 4.18 -7.65 -14.53
CA LEU A 280 3.77 -9.00 -14.13
C LEU A 280 2.61 -9.57 -14.96
N TRP A 281 1.88 -8.75 -15.71
CA TRP A 281 0.77 -9.22 -16.53
C TRP A 281 1.18 -10.34 -17.49
N PRO A 282 0.40 -11.42 -17.67
CA PRO A 282 -0.90 -11.74 -17.04
C PRO A 282 -0.76 -12.67 -15.82
N MET A 283 0.40 -12.68 -15.15
CA MET A 283 0.70 -13.62 -14.09
C MET A 283 0.09 -13.15 -12.75
N VAL A 284 -0.63 -14.03 -12.06
CA VAL A 284 -1.09 -13.82 -10.68
C VAL A 284 -0.12 -14.44 -9.66
N VAL A 285 0.55 -15.52 -10.04
CA VAL A 285 1.77 -16.00 -9.37
C VAL A 285 2.91 -15.68 -10.33
N PRO A 286 3.74 -14.68 -10.03
CA PRO A 286 4.75 -14.20 -10.95
C PRO A 286 5.60 -15.32 -11.52
N TYR A 287 5.76 -15.31 -12.83
CA TYR A 287 6.56 -16.23 -13.66
C TYR A 287 6.09 -17.69 -13.72
N HIS A 288 5.01 -18.06 -13.00
CA HIS A 288 4.53 -19.45 -12.93
C HIS A 288 3.11 -19.64 -13.41
N PHE A 289 2.14 -18.86 -12.89
CA PHE A 289 0.73 -19.08 -13.20
C PHE A 289 0.03 -17.81 -13.63
N THR A 290 -0.72 -17.92 -14.72
CA THR A 290 -1.58 -16.86 -15.23
C THR A 290 -2.85 -16.73 -14.37
N LEU A 291 -3.52 -15.60 -14.50
CA LEU A 291 -4.84 -15.34 -13.90
C LEU A 291 -5.85 -16.46 -14.21
N TRP A 292 -5.86 -16.95 -15.46
CA TRP A 292 -6.82 -17.98 -15.90
C TRP A 292 -6.51 -19.37 -15.33
N GLU A 293 -5.24 -19.71 -15.17
CA GLU A 293 -4.81 -21.00 -14.60
C GLU A 293 -5.05 -21.09 -13.10
N ALA A 294 -5.02 -19.93 -12.41
CA ALA A 294 -5.21 -19.85 -10.95
C ALA A 294 -6.67 -19.62 -10.56
N ALA A 295 -7.54 -19.32 -11.50
CA ALA A 295 -8.92 -18.94 -11.25
C ALA A 295 -9.77 -20.09 -10.69
N SER A 296 -10.69 -19.77 -9.77
CA SER A 296 -11.76 -20.67 -9.35
C SER A 296 -12.78 -20.91 -10.48
N SER A 297 -13.71 -21.85 -10.27
CA SER A 297 -14.71 -22.15 -11.29
C SER A 297 -15.56 -20.92 -11.64
N PRO A 298 -16.07 -20.79 -12.90
CA PRO A 298 -16.93 -19.68 -13.28
C PRO A 298 -18.17 -19.52 -12.41
N SER A 299 -18.75 -20.64 -11.95
CA SER A 299 -19.91 -20.64 -11.04
C SER A 299 -19.58 -20.06 -9.68
N THR A 300 -18.41 -20.39 -9.13
CA THR A 300 -17.91 -19.83 -7.87
C THR A 300 -17.68 -18.32 -8.03
N GLN A 301 -17.00 -17.90 -9.07
CA GLN A 301 -16.74 -16.48 -9.35
C GLN A 301 -18.04 -15.68 -9.52
N ALA A 302 -19.03 -16.23 -10.25
CA ALA A 302 -20.34 -15.59 -10.42
C ALA A 302 -21.08 -15.43 -9.08
N PHE A 303 -21.09 -16.48 -8.25
CA PHE A 303 -21.74 -16.44 -6.93
C PHE A 303 -21.11 -15.38 -6.03
N LEU A 304 -19.78 -15.35 -5.95
CA LEU A 304 -19.04 -14.37 -5.16
C LEU A 304 -19.26 -12.94 -5.66
N LEU A 305 -19.36 -12.75 -6.99
CA LEU A 305 -19.60 -11.44 -7.59
C LEU A 305 -20.95 -10.85 -7.15
N VAL A 306 -22.00 -11.69 -7.03
CA VAL A 306 -23.29 -11.23 -6.53
C VAL A 306 -23.16 -10.63 -5.13
N GLY A 307 -22.48 -11.32 -4.20
CA GLY A 307 -22.23 -10.79 -2.86
C GLY A 307 -21.41 -9.49 -2.88
N THR A 308 -20.36 -9.46 -3.70
CA THR A 308 -19.47 -8.29 -3.83
C THR A 308 -20.19 -7.07 -4.39
N LEU A 309 -21.10 -7.24 -5.36
CA LEU A 309 -21.91 -6.15 -5.91
C LEU A 309 -22.81 -5.46 -4.89
N PHE A 310 -23.19 -6.14 -3.81
CA PHE A 310 -23.91 -5.52 -2.71
C PHE A 310 -22.97 -4.92 -1.66
N LEU A 311 -21.94 -5.66 -1.25
CA LEU A 311 -21.07 -5.25 -0.14
C LEU A 311 -20.12 -4.13 -0.53
N LEU A 312 -19.51 -4.18 -1.71
CA LEU A 312 -18.52 -3.19 -2.15
C LEU A 312 -19.08 -1.77 -2.22
N PRO A 313 -20.28 -1.51 -2.83
CA PRO A 313 -20.88 -0.18 -2.79
C PRO A 313 -21.17 0.31 -1.37
N VAL A 314 -21.61 -0.57 -0.45
CA VAL A 314 -21.86 -0.21 0.95
C VAL A 314 -20.57 0.22 1.64
N ILE A 315 -19.48 -0.55 1.46
CA ILE A 315 -18.16 -0.20 2.02
C ILE A 315 -17.68 1.15 1.46
N LEU A 316 -17.77 1.35 0.14
CA LEU A 316 -17.35 2.60 -0.50
C LEU A 316 -18.17 3.79 -0.03
N MET A 317 -19.51 3.64 0.10
CA MET A 317 -20.38 4.69 0.63
C MET A 317 -20.06 5.02 2.08
N TYR A 318 -19.87 4.02 2.93
CA TYR A 318 -19.50 4.22 4.33
C TYR A 318 -18.15 4.93 4.45
N SER A 319 -17.14 4.45 3.75
CA SER A 319 -15.82 5.07 3.74
C SER A 319 -15.89 6.52 3.25
N GLY A 320 -16.53 6.76 2.10
CA GLY A 320 -16.71 8.12 1.55
C GLY A 320 -17.48 9.04 2.49
N TRP A 321 -18.50 8.53 3.18
CA TRP A 321 -19.25 9.27 4.20
C TRP A 321 -18.37 9.65 5.40
N SER A 322 -17.56 8.71 5.90
CA SER A 322 -16.64 8.96 7.01
C SER A 322 -15.65 10.08 6.64
N TYR A 323 -15.00 9.98 5.49
CA TYR A 323 -14.09 11.04 5.01
C TYR A 323 -14.80 12.39 4.82
N TRP A 324 -16.04 12.39 4.37
CA TRP A 324 -16.80 13.62 4.19
C TRP A 324 -17.19 14.27 5.53
N VAL A 325 -17.61 13.49 6.51
CA VAL A 325 -17.95 13.97 7.86
C VAL A 325 -16.73 14.56 8.55
N PHE A 326 -15.60 13.88 8.50
CA PHE A 326 -14.37 14.28 9.19
C PHE A 326 -13.38 15.06 8.32
N ARG A 327 -13.86 15.76 7.27
CA ARG A 327 -12.99 16.48 6.32
C ARG A 327 -12.26 17.72 6.86
N GLY A 328 -12.66 18.23 8.05
CA GLY A 328 -12.10 19.43 8.66
C GLY A 328 -10.64 19.29 9.10
N LYS A 329 -10.01 20.42 9.41
CA LYS A 329 -8.70 20.46 10.05
C LYS A 329 -8.82 20.08 11.53
N VAL A 330 -7.82 19.33 12.03
CA VAL A 330 -7.69 18.98 13.45
C VAL A 330 -7.11 20.19 14.18
N ARG A 331 -7.74 20.59 15.28
CA ARG A 331 -7.29 21.73 16.09
C ARG A 331 -6.65 21.23 17.37
N ARG A 332 -5.61 21.92 17.83
CA ARG A 332 -4.87 21.61 19.07
C ARG A 332 -5.69 21.71 20.34
N ASP A 333 -6.79 22.47 20.32
CA ASP A 333 -7.66 22.80 21.45
C ASP A 333 -8.95 21.96 21.52
N ILE A 334 -9.23 21.15 20.52
CA ILE A 334 -10.41 20.29 20.46
C ILE A 334 -9.92 18.85 20.24
N GLY A 335 -9.65 18.14 21.34
CA GLY A 335 -9.37 16.71 21.27
C GLY A 335 -10.58 15.91 20.76
N TYR A 336 -10.33 14.73 20.19
CA TYR A 336 -11.35 13.82 19.69
C TYR A 336 -11.97 12.99 20.83
N HIS A 337 -12.53 13.68 21.85
CA HIS A 337 -13.14 13.03 23.01
C HIS A 337 -14.60 13.45 23.15
#